data_648794bbf938e26e7c4a2f1aad821a4f
#
_entry.id   648794bbf938e26e7c4a2f1aad821a4f
#
_cell.length_a   1.000
_cell.length_b   1.000
_cell.length_c   1.000
_cell.angle_alpha   90.00
_cell.angle_beta   90.00
_cell.angle_gamma   90.00
#
_symmetry.space_group_name_H-M   'P 1'
#
loop_
_entity.id
_entity.type
_entity.pdbx_description
1 polymer ?
#
loop_
_entity_poly.entity_id
_entity_poly.type
_entity_poly.pdbx_seq_one_letter_code
_entity_poly.pdbx_strand_id
1 'polypeptide(L)'
;NSYLKHHLISCDKNSLNLQPSRTLSLSEIMTICVSFHLFGYRNFKWYYTRLIATKYKKFFPKLVSYNRFVELMPYAVMPLTLFMQIYKTGNCTGISFIDSTTLDVCDSHRILQHKVFKDVAKRGKSSTGWFYGFKLHLTINDSGEILNFCLTPGNTDDRNEKVINQLTKNLYGKLFADKGYISQDLMENLLNKNIHLITKQRKNSKHDKMMPISDKILLRKRAVIESVNDFLKNICYIEHSRHRSINNFVTNVVSGLVAYSFLPKKPSIQLGTTISALDYVK
;
A
#
# COMPACT_ATOMS: atom_id res chain seq x y z
N ASN A 1 7.85 -10.17 -3.92
CA ASN A 1 7.62 -10.62 -5.31
C ASN A 1 7.03 -12.04 -5.41
N SER A 2 7.34 -12.98 -4.48
CA SER A 2 6.78 -14.33 -4.53
C SER A 2 5.31 -14.40 -4.11
N TYR A 3 4.84 -13.54 -3.21
CA TYR A 3 3.45 -13.52 -2.75
C TYR A 3 2.48 -13.10 -3.85
N LEU A 4 2.82 -12.06 -4.61
CA LEU A 4 2.05 -11.65 -5.80
C LEU A 4 2.15 -12.69 -6.92
N LYS A 5 3.30 -13.37 -7.06
CA LYS A 5 3.48 -14.42 -8.07
C LYS A 5 2.70 -15.70 -7.75
N HIS A 6 2.53 -16.08 -6.48
CA HIS A 6 1.91 -17.36 -6.13
C HIS A 6 0.42 -17.29 -5.80
N HIS A 7 -0.12 -16.13 -5.43
CA HIS A 7 -1.49 -16.05 -4.93
C HIS A 7 -2.41 -15.05 -5.64
N LEU A 8 -1.87 -14.07 -6.38
CA LEU A 8 -2.70 -13.05 -7.04
C LEU A 8 -2.53 -12.98 -8.55
N ILE A 9 -1.47 -13.52 -9.12
CA ILE A 9 -1.20 -13.45 -10.55
C ILE A 9 -0.70 -14.81 -11.03
N SER A 10 -1.61 -15.66 -11.48
CA SER A 10 -1.28 -16.58 -12.56
C SER A 10 -1.13 -15.71 -13.82
N CYS A 11 0.00 -15.03 -13.95
CA CYS A 11 0.37 -14.43 -15.22
C CYS A 11 0.68 -15.58 -16.17
N ASP A 12 -0.26 -15.92 -17.03
CA ASP A 12 0.03 -16.67 -18.24
C ASP A 12 1.24 -16.03 -18.88
N LYS A 13 2.27 -16.82 -19.17
CA LYS A 13 3.49 -16.38 -19.88
C LYS A 13 3.19 -15.67 -21.22
N ASN A 14 1.98 -15.79 -21.72
CA ASN A 14 1.49 -15.12 -22.94
C ASN A 14 1.04 -13.66 -22.73
N SER A 15 0.96 -13.15 -21.50
CA SER A 15 0.54 -11.76 -21.23
C SER A 15 1.65 -10.72 -21.43
N LEU A 16 2.87 -11.12 -21.72
CA LEU A 16 3.98 -10.23 -22.11
C LEU A 16 3.98 -9.89 -23.62
N ASN A 17 3.07 -10.43 -24.40
CA ASN A 17 2.92 -10.03 -25.80
C ASN A 17 2.43 -8.58 -25.85
N LEU A 18 3.36 -7.70 -26.21
CA LEU A 18 3.12 -6.30 -26.50
C LEU A 18 1.96 -6.17 -27.49
N GLN A 19 0.89 -5.53 -27.04
CA GLN A 19 -0.33 -5.32 -27.80
C GLN A 19 -0.04 -4.64 -29.14
N PRO A 20 -0.70 -5.05 -30.21
CA PRO A 20 -0.53 -4.42 -31.51
C PRO A 20 -0.89 -2.94 -31.46
N SER A 21 -0.22 -2.14 -32.26
CA SER A 21 -0.16 -0.67 -32.35
C SER A 21 -1.49 0.10 -32.53
N ARG A 22 -2.65 -0.57 -32.39
CA ARG A 22 -3.98 0.00 -32.65
C ARG A 22 -4.74 0.46 -31.41
N THR A 23 -4.18 0.26 -30.20
CA THR A 23 -4.83 0.57 -28.93
C THR A 23 -3.99 1.55 -28.11
N LEU A 24 -4.53 2.03 -26.99
CA LEU A 24 -3.80 2.82 -26.00
C LEU A 24 -2.46 2.17 -25.66
N SER A 25 -1.42 2.99 -25.57
CA SER A 25 -0.13 2.54 -25.06
C SER A 25 -0.22 2.20 -23.56
N LEU A 26 0.71 1.39 -23.08
CA LEU A 26 0.76 1.02 -21.67
C LEU A 26 0.91 2.23 -20.75
N SER A 27 1.71 3.22 -21.15
CA SER A 27 1.87 4.48 -20.40
C SER A 27 0.59 5.31 -20.33
N GLU A 28 -0.22 5.33 -21.39
CA GLU A 28 -1.53 5.99 -21.38
C GLU A 28 -2.49 5.27 -20.45
N ILE A 29 -2.52 3.92 -20.45
CA ILE A 29 -3.33 3.13 -19.52
C ILE A 29 -2.93 3.44 -18.07
N MET A 30 -1.63 3.39 -17.76
CA MET A 30 -1.11 3.72 -16.43
C MET A 30 -1.48 5.15 -16.01
N THR A 31 -1.33 6.12 -16.90
CA THR A 31 -1.67 7.52 -16.65
C THR A 31 -3.14 7.69 -16.32
N ILE A 32 -4.05 7.06 -17.08
CA ILE A 32 -5.49 7.10 -16.83
C ILE A 32 -5.82 6.46 -15.48
N CYS A 33 -5.20 5.32 -15.14
CA CYS A 33 -5.43 4.65 -13.85
C CYS A 33 -4.95 5.50 -12.66
N VAL A 34 -3.75 6.07 -12.73
CA VAL A 34 -3.17 6.90 -11.64
C VAL A 34 -3.93 8.21 -11.48
N SER A 35 -4.23 8.90 -12.58
CA SER A 35 -4.91 10.20 -12.52
C SER A 35 -6.35 10.10 -12.00
N PHE A 36 -7.02 8.95 -12.07
CA PHE A 36 -8.30 8.73 -11.42
C PHE A 36 -8.27 9.09 -9.92
N HIS A 37 -7.23 8.64 -9.22
CA HIS A 37 -7.04 8.88 -7.78
C HIS A 37 -6.65 10.34 -7.46
N LEU A 38 -6.04 11.06 -8.41
CA LEU A 38 -5.66 12.46 -8.25
C LEU A 38 -6.81 13.43 -8.51
N PHE A 39 -7.77 13.05 -9.35
CA PHE A 39 -8.91 13.91 -9.70
C PHE A 39 -10.09 13.80 -8.73
N GLY A 40 -10.04 12.94 -7.70
CA GLY A 40 -11.06 12.83 -6.66
C GLY A 40 -12.41 12.27 -7.13
N TYR A 41 -12.45 11.54 -8.23
CA TYR A 41 -13.67 10.88 -8.69
C TYR A 41 -13.92 9.60 -7.90
N ARG A 42 -15.15 9.40 -7.41
CA ARG A 42 -15.55 8.16 -6.74
C ARG A 42 -15.92 7.01 -7.68
N ASN A 43 -16.26 7.32 -8.92
CA ASN A 43 -16.70 6.33 -9.91
C ASN A 43 -15.82 6.37 -11.15
N PHE A 44 -15.10 5.28 -11.41
CA PHE A 44 -14.16 5.18 -12.52
C PHE A 44 -14.84 5.34 -13.89
N LYS A 45 -16.06 4.76 -14.08
CA LYS A 45 -16.79 4.93 -15.34
C LYS A 45 -17.14 6.40 -15.59
N TRP A 46 -17.60 7.10 -14.56
CA TRP A 46 -17.91 8.52 -14.65
C TRP A 46 -16.67 9.35 -14.99
N TYR A 47 -15.57 9.12 -14.29
CA TYR A 47 -14.28 9.74 -14.57
C TYR A 47 -13.85 9.51 -16.04
N TYR A 48 -13.85 8.26 -16.49
CA TYR A 48 -13.44 7.90 -17.85
C TYR A 48 -14.30 8.56 -18.91
N THR A 49 -15.64 8.44 -18.79
CA THR A 49 -16.58 8.92 -19.81
C THR A 49 -16.79 10.44 -19.78
N ARG A 50 -16.68 11.10 -18.62
CA ARG A 50 -16.98 12.52 -18.48
C ARG A 50 -15.75 13.42 -18.44
N LEU A 51 -14.60 12.89 -18.07
CA LEU A 51 -13.36 13.65 -18.02
C LEU A 51 -12.40 13.24 -19.13
N ILE A 52 -11.99 11.97 -19.16
CA ILE A 52 -10.99 11.48 -20.13
C ILE A 52 -11.52 11.55 -21.55
N ALA A 53 -12.71 10.97 -21.81
CA ALA A 53 -13.29 10.90 -23.15
C ALA A 53 -13.78 12.25 -23.71
N THR A 54 -13.87 13.29 -22.89
CA THR A 54 -14.29 14.63 -23.30
C THR A 54 -13.14 15.64 -23.24
N LYS A 55 -12.79 16.10 -22.01
CA LYS A 55 -11.81 17.18 -21.80
C LYS A 55 -10.37 16.76 -22.15
N TYR A 56 -10.00 15.51 -21.86
CA TYR A 56 -8.63 15.02 -22.04
C TYR A 56 -8.42 14.15 -23.27
N LYS A 57 -9.46 13.96 -24.10
CA LYS A 57 -9.39 13.11 -25.30
C LYS A 57 -8.21 13.44 -26.23
N LYS A 58 -7.84 14.71 -26.32
CA LYS A 58 -6.71 15.15 -27.15
C LYS A 58 -5.35 14.55 -26.74
N PHE A 59 -5.20 14.18 -25.48
CA PHE A 59 -3.99 13.53 -24.95
C PHE A 59 -3.98 12.02 -25.16
N PHE A 60 -5.11 11.44 -25.55
CA PHE A 60 -5.29 10.01 -25.80
C PHE A 60 -5.91 9.77 -27.18
N PRO A 61 -5.12 9.95 -28.28
CA PRO A 61 -5.67 9.92 -29.64
C PRO A 61 -6.34 8.60 -30.01
N LYS A 62 -5.87 7.49 -29.41
CA LYS A 62 -6.40 6.14 -29.62
C LYS A 62 -7.29 5.67 -28.47
N LEU A 63 -8.01 6.60 -27.84
CA LEU A 63 -8.88 6.27 -26.72
C LEU A 63 -9.94 5.25 -27.13
N VAL A 64 -10.06 4.18 -26.34
CA VAL A 64 -10.99 3.08 -26.56
C VAL A 64 -12.30 3.26 -25.80
N SER A 65 -13.29 2.41 -26.02
CA SER A 65 -14.51 2.39 -25.20
C SER A 65 -14.19 2.05 -23.74
N TYR A 66 -15.06 2.47 -22.81
CA TYR A 66 -14.89 2.17 -21.39
C TYR A 66 -14.74 0.66 -21.10
N ASN A 67 -15.57 -0.16 -21.73
CA ASN A 67 -15.51 -1.61 -21.52
C ASN A 67 -14.17 -2.17 -22.00
N ARG A 68 -13.69 -1.73 -23.16
CA ARG A 68 -12.38 -2.14 -23.66
C ARG A 68 -11.23 -1.64 -22.77
N PHE A 69 -11.35 -0.44 -22.20
CA PHE A 69 -10.36 0.07 -21.25
C PHE A 69 -10.29 -0.82 -19.99
N VAL A 70 -11.44 -1.23 -19.44
CA VAL A 70 -11.48 -2.12 -18.27
C VAL A 70 -10.82 -3.48 -18.54
N GLU A 71 -10.90 -3.99 -19.78
CA GLU A 71 -10.17 -5.19 -20.20
C GLU A 71 -8.67 -4.97 -20.34
N LEU A 72 -8.23 -3.75 -20.61
CA LEU A 72 -6.80 -3.39 -20.71
C LEU A 72 -6.15 -3.08 -19.36
N MET A 73 -6.91 -2.65 -18.35
CA MET A 73 -6.39 -2.31 -17.02
C MET A 73 -5.47 -3.37 -16.39
N PRO A 74 -5.77 -4.68 -16.48
CA PRO A 74 -4.92 -5.73 -15.91
C PRO A 74 -3.46 -5.70 -16.39
N TYR A 75 -3.22 -5.27 -17.63
CA TYR A 75 -1.86 -5.19 -18.18
C TYR A 75 -0.99 -4.13 -17.48
N ALA A 76 -1.62 -3.15 -16.81
CA ALA A 76 -0.92 -2.11 -16.07
C ALA A 76 -0.43 -2.55 -14.68
N VAL A 77 -0.88 -3.69 -14.12
CA VAL A 77 -0.52 -4.14 -12.76
C VAL A 77 0.99 -4.22 -12.57
N MET A 78 1.66 -5.01 -13.40
CA MET A 78 3.10 -5.23 -13.26
C MET A 78 3.91 -3.96 -13.54
N PRO A 79 3.66 -3.21 -14.63
CA PRO A 79 4.36 -1.96 -14.90
C PRO A 79 4.16 -0.89 -13.81
N LEU A 80 2.95 -0.74 -13.27
CA LEU A 80 2.67 0.17 -12.15
C LEU A 80 3.42 -0.25 -10.88
N THR A 81 3.45 -1.55 -10.59
CA THR A 81 4.18 -2.08 -9.43
C THR A 81 5.69 -1.82 -9.56
N LEU A 82 6.26 -2.07 -10.72
CA LEU A 82 7.67 -1.77 -11.00
C LEU A 82 7.94 -0.26 -10.95
N PHE A 83 7.08 0.54 -11.55
CA PHE A 83 7.20 2.00 -11.51
C PHE A 83 7.15 2.53 -10.07
N MET A 84 6.24 2.02 -9.25
CA MET A 84 6.19 2.36 -7.82
C MET A 84 7.49 1.99 -7.11
N GLN A 85 7.97 0.75 -7.30
CA GLN A 85 9.16 0.24 -6.60
C GLN A 85 10.47 0.90 -7.02
N ILE A 86 10.61 1.29 -8.29
CA ILE A 86 11.87 1.84 -8.83
C ILE A 86 11.91 3.36 -8.68
N TYR A 87 10.80 4.04 -8.93
CA TYR A 87 10.79 5.50 -9.11
C TYR A 87 10.00 6.27 -8.05
N LYS A 88 9.14 5.58 -7.27
CA LYS A 88 8.16 6.25 -6.40
C LYS A 88 8.21 5.85 -4.94
N THR A 89 9.08 4.93 -4.56
CA THR A 89 9.41 4.69 -3.16
C THR A 89 10.32 5.79 -2.64
N GLY A 90 10.12 6.17 -1.37
CA GLY A 90 11.01 7.09 -0.67
C GLY A 90 12.34 6.45 -0.28
N ASN A 91 13.25 7.25 0.24
CA ASN A 91 14.51 6.78 0.80
C ASN A 91 14.38 6.50 2.29
N CYS A 92 15.06 5.46 2.79
CA CYS A 92 15.15 5.20 4.22
C CYS A 92 15.99 6.31 4.88
N THR A 93 15.44 6.96 5.90
CA THR A 93 16.09 8.05 6.66
C THR A 93 16.66 7.57 7.99
N GLY A 94 16.54 6.26 8.29
CA GLY A 94 16.86 5.70 9.61
C GLY A 94 15.68 5.75 10.59
N ILE A 95 14.57 6.39 10.22
CA ILE A 95 13.31 6.43 10.99
C ILE A 95 12.20 5.92 10.07
N SER A 96 11.58 4.82 10.44
CA SER A 96 10.51 4.21 9.66
C SER A 96 9.32 3.82 10.54
N PHE A 97 8.13 3.80 9.96
CA PHE A 97 6.89 3.40 10.62
C PHE A 97 6.25 2.29 9.82
N ILE A 98 5.76 1.25 10.51
CA ILE A 98 5.09 0.11 9.90
C ILE A 98 3.67 -0.01 10.47
N ASP A 99 2.71 -0.29 9.58
CA ASP A 99 1.33 -0.56 9.95
C ASP A 99 0.61 -1.34 8.86
N SER A 100 -0.56 -1.88 9.19
CA SER A 100 -1.45 -2.51 8.22
C SER A 100 -2.85 -1.88 8.26
N THR A 101 -3.48 -1.76 7.11
CA THR A 101 -4.87 -1.33 7.00
C THR A 101 -5.70 -2.35 6.23
N THR A 102 -6.98 -2.51 6.62
CA THR A 102 -7.91 -3.41 5.93
C THR A 102 -8.37 -2.80 4.62
N LEU A 103 -8.63 -3.64 3.64
CA LEU A 103 -9.31 -3.29 2.40
C LEU A 103 -10.50 -4.25 2.23
N ASP A 104 -11.66 -3.76 2.60
CA ASP A 104 -12.89 -4.55 2.58
C ASP A 104 -13.42 -4.68 1.15
N VAL A 105 -13.81 -5.89 0.75
CA VAL A 105 -14.35 -6.14 -0.60
C VAL A 105 -15.86 -6.30 -0.62
N CYS A 106 -16.46 -6.61 0.50
CA CYS A 106 -17.91 -6.60 0.70
C CYS A 106 -18.28 -6.65 2.19
N ASP A 107 -19.51 -6.28 2.50
CA ASP A 107 -20.08 -6.42 3.83
C ASP A 107 -20.13 -7.89 4.29
N SER A 108 -20.01 -8.13 5.59
CA SER A 108 -19.91 -9.47 6.18
C SER A 108 -21.08 -10.39 5.83
N HIS A 109 -22.30 -9.88 5.69
CA HIS A 109 -23.48 -10.67 5.31
C HIS A 109 -23.53 -11.01 3.81
N ARG A 110 -22.67 -10.42 2.97
CA ARG A 110 -22.58 -10.71 1.53
C ARG A 110 -21.47 -11.69 1.16
N ILE A 111 -20.69 -12.16 2.10
CA ILE A 111 -19.51 -13.02 1.85
C ILE A 111 -19.89 -14.26 1.02
N LEU A 112 -20.98 -14.95 1.38
CA LEU A 112 -21.43 -16.16 0.69
C LEU A 112 -21.84 -15.91 -0.78
N GLN A 113 -22.32 -14.70 -1.08
CA GLN A 113 -22.77 -14.31 -2.42
C GLN A 113 -21.60 -13.74 -3.26
N HIS A 114 -20.47 -13.42 -2.62
CA HIS A 114 -19.37 -12.74 -3.26
C HIS A 114 -18.46 -13.70 -4.04
N LYS A 115 -18.64 -13.76 -5.38
CA LYS A 115 -17.95 -14.73 -6.24
C LYS A 115 -16.55 -14.29 -6.67
N VAL A 116 -16.33 -12.97 -6.88
CA VAL A 116 -15.11 -12.44 -7.53
C VAL A 116 -13.84 -12.71 -6.72
N PHE A 117 -13.90 -12.56 -5.40
CA PHE A 117 -12.73 -12.71 -4.52
C PHE A 117 -12.78 -13.95 -3.63
N LYS A 118 -13.71 -14.91 -3.91
CA LYS A 118 -13.97 -16.07 -3.06
C LYS A 118 -12.70 -16.85 -2.70
N ASP A 119 -11.79 -17.03 -3.65
CA ASP A 119 -10.61 -17.88 -3.47
C ASP A 119 -9.40 -17.13 -2.90
N VAL A 120 -9.38 -15.79 -2.98
CA VAL A 120 -8.23 -14.97 -2.63
C VAL A 120 -8.45 -14.05 -1.42
N ALA A 121 -9.65 -13.49 -1.25
CA ALA A 121 -10.00 -12.73 -0.05
C ALA A 121 -10.29 -13.69 1.11
N LYS A 122 -9.97 -13.27 2.32
CA LYS A 122 -10.22 -14.04 3.54
C LYS A 122 -10.85 -13.16 4.61
N ARG A 123 -11.59 -13.80 5.52
CA ARG A 123 -12.14 -13.12 6.69
C ARG A 123 -11.02 -12.84 7.69
N GLY A 124 -10.85 -11.59 8.08
CA GLY A 124 -9.91 -11.15 9.09
C GLY A 124 -10.60 -10.42 10.23
N LYS A 125 -9.86 -10.16 11.30
CA LYS A 125 -10.30 -9.36 12.43
C LYS A 125 -9.37 -8.16 12.60
N SER A 126 -9.95 -6.99 12.69
CA SER A 126 -9.24 -5.73 13.00
C SER A 126 -9.70 -5.20 14.36
N SER A 127 -9.14 -4.08 14.79
CA SER A 127 -9.58 -3.36 15.99
C SER A 127 -11.04 -2.88 15.90
N THR A 128 -11.54 -2.63 14.68
CA THR A 128 -12.90 -2.17 14.40
C THR A 128 -13.90 -3.31 14.20
N GLY A 129 -13.44 -4.56 14.15
CA GLY A 129 -14.32 -5.72 14.00
C GLY A 129 -13.88 -6.71 12.91
N TRP A 130 -14.83 -7.56 12.50
CA TRP A 130 -14.62 -8.54 11.44
C TRP A 130 -14.80 -7.88 10.07
N PHE A 131 -13.90 -8.23 9.14
CA PHE A 131 -13.98 -7.80 7.74
C PHE A 131 -13.71 -8.96 6.79
N TYR A 132 -14.07 -8.80 5.52
CA TYR A 132 -13.75 -9.75 4.46
C TYR A 132 -13.04 -9.03 3.31
N GLY A 133 -11.80 -9.40 3.07
CA GLY A 133 -11.00 -8.71 2.07
C GLY A 133 -9.51 -8.99 2.18
N PHE A 134 -8.74 -7.93 2.09
CA PHE A 134 -7.28 -7.92 2.09
C PHE A 134 -6.74 -7.01 3.18
N LYS A 135 -5.45 -7.17 3.49
CA LYS A 135 -4.67 -6.19 4.25
C LYS A 135 -3.63 -5.55 3.35
N LEU A 136 -3.56 -4.25 3.39
CA LEU A 136 -2.45 -3.48 2.83
C LEU A 136 -1.48 -3.15 3.97
N HIS A 137 -0.29 -3.74 3.89
CA HIS A 137 0.79 -3.46 4.82
C HIS A 137 1.70 -2.41 4.20
N LEU A 138 2.07 -1.41 4.98
CA LEU A 138 2.91 -0.30 4.55
C LEU A 138 4.07 -0.08 5.50
N THR A 139 5.19 0.36 4.94
CA THR A 139 6.27 0.99 5.67
C THR A 139 6.53 2.36 5.06
N ILE A 140 6.58 3.39 5.89
CA ILE A 140 6.83 4.77 5.49
C ILE A 140 8.02 5.35 6.25
N ASN A 141 8.65 6.40 5.71
CA ASN A 141 9.63 7.21 6.43
C ASN A 141 8.96 8.35 7.21
N ASP A 142 9.75 9.15 7.89
CA ASP A 142 9.33 10.33 8.67
C ASP A 142 8.73 11.45 7.81
N SER A 143 9.04 11.49 6.52
CA SER A 143 8.45 12.39 5.53
C SER A 143 7.12 11.89 4.94
N GLY A 144 6.63 10.73 5.41
CA GLY A 144 5.38 10.11 4.93
C GLY A 144 5.50 9.45 3.56
N GLU A 145 6.71 9.25 3.05
CA GLU A 145 6.91 8.55 1.78
C GLU A 145 6.84 7.04 1.99
N ILE A 146 6.17 6.35 1.07
CA ILE A 146 6.07 4.88 1.10
C ILE A 146 7.43 4.28 0.75
N LEU A 147 8.00 3.49 1.66
CA LEU A 147 9.24 2.75 1.45
C LEU A 147 8.97 1.37 0.85
N ASN A 148 8.06 0.62 1.47
CA ASN A 148 7.67 -0.70 1.01
C ASN A 148 6.17 -0.91 1.23
N PHE A 149 5.59 -1.82 0.44
CA PHE A 149 4.20 -2.23 0.60
C PHE A 149 4.00 -3.71 0.27
N CYS A 150 2.96 -4.30 0.84
CA CYS A 150 2.55 -5.67 0.60
C CYS A 150 1.03 -5.79 0.72
N LEU A 151 0.40 -6.48 -0.23
CA LEU A 151 -1.03 -6.81 -0.19
C LEU A 151 -1.18 -8.29 0.15
N THR A 152 -1.95 -8.62 1.17
CA THR A 152 -2.19 -9.99 1.64
C THR A 152 -3.67 -10.28 1.84
N PRO A 153 -4.09 -11.56 1.89
CA PRO A 153 -5.43 -11.92 2.37
C PRO A 153 -5.68 -11.40 3.79
N GLY A 154 -6.94 -11.09 4.10
CA GLY A 154 -7.34 -10.44 5.36
C GLY A 154 -7.00 -11.19 6.64
N ASN A 155 -6.81 -12.51 6.58
CA ASN A 155 -6.44 -13.35 7.71
C ASN A 155 -4.93 -13.48 7.97
N THR A 156 -4.10 -12.79 7.18
CA THR A 156 -2.64 -12.84 7.35
C THR A 156 -2.24 -12.09 8.62
N ASP A 157 -1.39 -12.72 9.44
CA ASP A 157 -0.81 -12.06 10.63
C ASP A 157 0.18 -10.97 10.20
N ASP A 158 0.14 -9.82 10.86
CA ASP A 158 1.01 -8.68 10.58
C ASP A 158 2.50 -9.01 10.87
N ARG A 159 2.76 -10.04 11.70
CA ARG A 159 4.09 -10.56 12.02
C ARG A 159 4.55 -11.67 11.07
N ASN A 160 3.78 -11.99 10.02
CA ASN A 160 4.19 -13.01 9.05
C ASN A 160 5.58 -12.70 8.50
N GLU A 161 6.49 -13.65 8.61
CA GLU A 161 7.90 -13.45 8.26
C GLU A 161 8.12 -12.98 6.81
N LYS A 162 7.36 -13.53 5.85
CA LYS A 162 7.47 -13.13 4.44
C LYS A 162 7.01 -11.68 4.23
N VAL A 163 5.96 -11.27 4.94
CA VAL A 163 5.44 -9.89 4.89
C VAL A 163 6.48 -8.94 5.50
N ILE A 164 6.99 -9.27 6.69
CA ILE A 164 8.01 -8.45 7.37
C ILE A 164 9.28 -8.34 6.50
N ASN A 165 9.76 -9.44 5.95
CA ASN A 165 10.95 -9.43 5.09
C ASN A 165 10.77 -8.53 3.86
N GLN A 166 9.57 -8.48 3.28
CA GLN A 166 9.27 -7.57 2.17
C GLN A 166 9.19 -6.12 2.63
N LEU A 167 8.54 -5.85 3.77
CA LEU A 167 8.34 -4.49 4.30
C LEU A 167 9.61 -3.86 4.85
N THR A 168 10.57 -4.68 5.26
CA THR A 168 11.86 -4.23 5.82
C THR A 168 13.01 -4.29 4.83
N LYS A 169 12.73 -4.57 3.56
CA LYS A 169 13.75 -4.60 2.51
C LYS A 169 14.40 -3.23 2.36
N ASN A 170 15.75 -3.19 2.38
CA ASN A 170 16.55 -1.98 2.27
C ASN A 170 16.30 -0.94 3.38
N LEU A 171 15.80 -1.37 4.55
CA LEU A 171 15.66 -0.52 5.72
C LEU A 171 16.85 -0.68 6.66
N TYR A 172 17.09 0.35 7.44
CA TYR A 172 18.03 0.38 8.57
C TYR A 172 17.54 1.35 9.63
N GLY A 173 18.13 1.30 10.83
CA GLY A 173 17.83 2.21 11.92
C GLY A 173 16.60 1.80 12.74
N LYS A 174 15.72 2.73 13.05
CA LYS A 174 14.58 2.52 13.96
C LYS A 174 13.29 2.29 13.20
N LEU A 175 12.58 1.20 13.54
CA LEU A 175 11.28 0.86 13.00
C LEU A 175 10.22 0.94 14.10
N PHE A 176 9.30 1.87 13.99
CA PHE A 176 8.22 2.08 14.95
C PHE A 176 6.96 1.33 14.53
N ALA A 177 6.44 0.49 15.43
CA ALA A 177 5.28 -0.36 15.16
C ALA A 177 4.26 -0.33 16.30
N ASP A 178 3.06 -0.84 16.05
CA ASP A 178 2.05 -1.04 17.09
C ASP A 178 2.36 -2.27 17.95
N LYS A 179 1.64 -2.43 19.06
CA LYS A 179 1.77 -3.55 20.01
C LYS A 179 1.52 -4.92 19.34
N GLY A 180 0.78 -4.95 18.24
CA GLY A 180 0.54 -6.16 17.46
C GLY A 180 1.81 -6.80 16.90
N TYR A 181 2.88 -6.02 16.72
CA TYR A 181 4.17 -6.49 16.21
C TYR A 181 5.13 -7.03 17.29
N ILE A 182 4.71 -7.09 18.55
CA ILE A 182 5.56 -7.59 19.65
C ILE A 182 5.77 -9.09 19.49
N SER A 183 7.00 -9.51 19.17
CA SER A 183 7.48 -10.86 19.13
C SER A 183 8.99 -10.85 19.39
N GLN A 184 9.48 -11.76 20.25
CA GLN A 184 10.91 -11.89 20.55
C GLN A 184 11.70 -12.25 19.28
N ASP A 185 11.24 -13.30 18.58
CA ASP A 185 11.87 -13.78 17.35
C ASP A 185 11.94 -12.70 16.27
N LEU A 186 10.85 -11.90 16.14
CA LEU A 186 10.82 -10.78 15.20
C LEU A 186 11.84 -9.70 15.55
N MET A 187 11.95 -9.36 16.84
CA MET A 187 12.92 -8.34 17.29
C MET A 187 14.36 -8.78 17.02
N GLU A 188 14.70 -10.04 17.30
CA GLU A 188 16.03 -10.60 17.06
C GLU A 188 16.36 -10.66 15.56
N ASN A 189 15.40 -11.13 14.75
CA ASN A 189 15.56 -11.19 13.28
C ASN A 189 15.76 -9.81 12.65
N LEU A 190 15.08 -8.79 13.15
CA LEU A 190 15.23 -7.41 12.67
C LEU A 190 16.55 -6.80 13.14
N LEU A 191 16.96 -7.06 14.40
CA LEU A 191 18.22 -6.58 14.93
C LEU A 191 19.41 -7.09 14.12
N ASN A 192 19.39 -8.37 13.69
CA ASN A 192 20.38 -8.96 12.82
C ASN A 192 20.47 -8.27 11.43
N LYS A 193 19.44 -7.50 11.07
CA LYS A 193 19.39 -6.68 9.84
C LYS A 193 19.67 -5.20 10.10
N ASN A 194 20.23 -4.85 11.24
CA ASN A 194 20.44 -3.45 11.70
C ASN A 194 19.14 -2.63 11.77
N ILE A 195 18.03 -3.27 12.12
CA ILE A 195 16.73 -2.62 12.33
C ILE A 195 16.30 -2.79 13.79
N HIS A 196 16.17 -1.69 14.50
CA HIS A 196 15.71 -1.66 15.89
C HIS A 196 14.18 -1.51 15.91
N LEU A 197 13.45 -2.60 16.23
CA LEU A 197 11.99 -2.54 16.38
C LEU A 197 11.60 -1.89 17.70
N ILE A 198 10.83 -0.81 17.63
CA ILE A 198 10.35 -0.03 18.77
C ILE A 198 8.83 -0.07 18.81
N THR A 199 8.28 -0.59 19.91
CA THR A 199 6.84 -0.73 20.14
C THR A 199 6.45 -0.19 21.52
N LYS A 200 5.16 0.16 21.70
CA LYS A 200 4.63 0.43 23.04
C LYS A 200 4.70 -0.84 23.88
N GLN A 201 5.25 -0.73 25.10
CA GLN A 201 5.27 -1.85 26.05
C GLN A 201 3.85 -2.24 26.47
N ARG A 202 3.65 -3.52 26.77
CA ARG A 202 2.40 -3.99 27.42
C ARG A 202 2.43 -3.58 28.89
N LYS A 203 1.28 -3.17 29.45
CA LYS A 203 1.15 -2.74 30.85
C LYS A 203 1.71 -3.76 31.87
N ASN A 204 1.70 -5.04 31.51
CA ASN A 204 2.15 -6.15 32.37
C ASN A 204 3.52 -6.72 31.94
N SER A 205 4.34 -5.94 31.24
CA SER A 205 5.69 -6.40 30.86
C SER A 205 6.57 -6.46 32.11
N LYS A 206 7.15 -7.63 32.39
CA LYS A 206 8.08 -7.84 33.51
C LYS A 206 9.43 -7.13 33.34
N HIS A 207 9.73 -6.67 32.11
CA HIS A 207 10.96 -5.95 31.80
C HIS A 207 10.61 -4.49 31.44
N ASP A 208 10.73 -3.64 32.45
CA ASP A 208 10.64 -2.18 32.26
C ASP A 208 11.96 -1.67 31.67
N LYS A 209 12.11 -1.85 30.35
CA LYS A 209 13.23 -1.26 29.62
C LYS A 209 13.01 0.24 29.55
N MET A 210 13.88 1.02 30.19
CA MET A 210 13.87 2.47 30.03
C MET A 210 14.01 2.84 28.55
N MET A 211 12.91 3.34 27.96
CA MET A 211 12.91 3.80 26.58
C MET A 211 13.43 5.25 26.55
N PRO A 212 14.39 5.57 25.67
CA PRO A 212 14.85 6.95 25.45
C PRO A 212 13.67 7.90 25.19
N ILE A 213 13.79 9.14 25.66
CA ILE A 213 12.73 10.15 25.48
C ILE A 213 12.45 10.41 24.00
N SER A 214 13.50 10.43 23.17
CA SER A 214 13.40 10.52 21.71
C SER A 214 12.49 9.45 21.12
N ASP A 215 12.67 8.18 21.57
CA ASP A 215 11.89 7.06 21.05
C ASP A 215 10.44 7.12 21.53
N LYS A 216 10.21 7.59 22.76
CA LYS A 216 8.84 7.86 23.26
C LYS A 216 8.11 8.91 22.43
N ILE A 217 8.82 9.97 22.01
CA ILE A 217 8.27 11.04 21.16
C ILE A 217 7.93 10.48 19.79
N LEU A 218 8.86 9.76 19.13
CA LEU A 218 8.65 9.19 17.81
C LEU A 218 7.54 8.13 17.81
N LEU A 219 7.47 7.33 18.89
CA LEU A 219 6.40 6.34 19.03
C LEU A 219 5.00 6.98 19.16
N ARG A 220 4.89 8.18 19.74
CA ARG A 220 3.64 8.96 19.72
C ARG A 220 3.35 9.51 18.32
N LYS A 221 4.38 9.94 17.60
CA LYS A 221 4.27 10.44 16.22
C LYS A 221 3.98 9.33 15.19
N ARG A 222 3.96 8.05 15.59
CA ARG A 222 3.54 6.92 14.72
C ARG A 222 2.17 7.14 14.06
N ALA A 223 1.30 7.95 14.66
CA ALA A 223 0.02 8.34 14.07
C ALA A 223 0.15 8.89 12.62
N VAL A 224 1.34 9.28 12.18
CA VAL A 224 1.58 9.68 10.78
C VAL A 224 1.23 8.57 9.78
N ILE A 225 1.51 7.30 10.10
CA ILE A 225 1.17 6.19 9.19
C ILE A 225 -0.35 5.96 9.15
N GLU A 226 -1.06 6.21 10.25
CA GLU A 226 -2.52 6.17 10.29
C GLU A 226 -3.11 7.25 9.37
N SER A 227 -2.51 8.46 9.36
CA SER A 227 -2.88 9.54 8.44
C SER A 227 -2.60 9.17 6.97
N VAL A 228 -1.50 8.46 6.68
CA VAL A 228 -1.20 7.95 5.34
C VAL A 228 -2.23 6.91 4.91
N ASN A 229 -2.58 5.97 5.80
CA ASN A 229 -3.61 4.95 5.55
C ASN A 229 -4.97 5.59 5.29
N ASP A 230 -5.35 6.60 6.10
CA ASP A 230 -6.59 7.36 5.91
C ASP A 230 -6.60 8.09 4.57
N PHE A 231 -5.52 8.74 4.20
CA PHE A 231 -5.38 9.41 2.92
C PHE A 231 -5.55 8.45 1.73
N LEU A 232 -4.91 7.30 1.79
CA LEU A 232 -5.03 6.27 0.75
C LEU A 232 -6.48 5.76 0.62
N LYS A 233 -7.18 5.55 1.73
CA LYS A 233 -8.56 5.06 1.74
C LYS A 233 -9.57 6.13 1.30
N ASN A 234 -9.49 7.32 1.90
CA ASN A 234 -10.55 8.32 1.81
C ASN A 234 -10.30 9.40 0.74
N ILE A 235 -9.05 9.65 0.36
CA ILE A 235 -8.71 10.61 -0.70
C ILE A 235 -8.38 9.87 -2.00
N CYS A 236 -7.51 8.86 -1.94
CA CYS A 236 -7.20 8.04 -3.11
C CYS A 236 -8.23 6.95 -3.40
N TYR A 237 -9.20 6.72 -2.53
CA TYR A 237 -10.30 5.74 -2.69
C TYR A 237 -9.84 4.32 -3.06
N ILE A 238 -8.71 3.84 -2.53
CA ILE A 238 -8.19 2.51 -2.85
C ILE A 238 -9.10 1.37 -2.37
N GLU A 239 -9.89 1.60 -1.32
CA GLU A 239 -10.83 0.63 -0.76
C GLU A 239 -12.15 0.59 -1.53
N HIS A 240 -12.47 1.64 -2.29
CA HIS A 240 -13.76 1.78 -2.96
C HIS A 240 -13.84 0.87 -4.19
N SER A 241 -14.18 -0.40 -3.98
CA SER A 241 -14.06 -1.40 -5.02
C SER A 241 -15.39 -2.07 -5.36
N ARG A 242 -15.93 -1.72 -6.50
CA ARG A 242 -16.89 -2.56 -7.21
C ARG A 242 -16.18 -3.33 -8.33
N HIS A 243 -14.95 -3.77 -8.08
CA HIS A 243 -14.16 -4.49 -9.08
C HIS A 243 -14.76 -5.85 -9.38
N ARG A 244 -14.80 -6.21 -10.65
CA ARG A 244 -15.28 -7.51 -11.14
C ARG A 244 -14.13 -8.48 -11.46
N SER A 245 -12.90 -8.08 -11.21
CA SER A 245 -11.72 -8.93 -11.32
C SER A 245 -10.66 -8.56 -10.28
N ILE A 246 -9.88 -9.55 -9.88
CA ILE A 246 -8.78 -9.40 -8.93
C ILE A 246 -7.71 -8.45 -9.50
N ASN A 247 -7.37 -8.62 -10.77
CA ASN A 247 -6.33 -7.82 -11.41
C ASN A 247 -6.72 -6.33 -11.45
N ASN A 248 -7.98 -6.01 -11.76
CA ASN A 248 -8.45 -4.62 -11.73
C ASN A 248 -8.46 -4.04 -10.31
N PHE A 249 -8.74 -4.85 -9.28
CA PHE A 249 -8.61 -4.43 -7.90
C PHE A 249 -7.14 -4.12 -7.55
N VAL A 250 -6.21 -5.01 -7.91
CA VAL A 250 -4.77 -4.77 -7.66
C VAL A 250 -4.28 -3.56 -8.44
N THR A 251 -4.69 -3.39 -9.72
CA THR A 251 -4.39 -2.18 -10.51
C THR A 251 -4.85 -0.92 -9.78
N ASN A 252 -6.08 -0.93 -9.26
CA ASN A 252 -6.63 0.22 -8.52
C ASN A 252 -5.80 0.53 -7.26
N VAL A 253 -5.47 -0.47 -6.45
CA VAL A 253 -4.66 -0.28 -5.24
C VAL A 253 -3.29 0.29 -5.59
N VAL A 254 -2.57 -0.33 -6.53
CA VAL A 254 -1.22 0.13 -6.91
C VAL A 254 -1.26 1.52 -7.55
N SER A 255 -2.28 1.82 -8.38
CA SER A 255 -2.48 3.16 -8.95
C SER A 255 -2.70 4.21 -7.87
N GLY A 256 -3.43 3.87 -6.80
CA GLY A 256 -3.62 4.75 -5.65
C GLY A 256 -2.31 5.01 -4.87
N LEU A 257 -1.46 3.98 -4.68
CA LEU A 257 -0.14 4.15 -4.07
C LEU A 257 0.76 5.05 -4.92
N VAL A 258 0.76 4.85 -6.24
CA VAL A 258 1.50 5.72 -7.18
C VAL A 258 0.96 7.15 -7.14
N ALA A 259 -0.35 7.33 -7.15
CA ALA A 259 -0.99 8.65 -7.04
C ALA A 259 -0.59 9.37 -5.75
N TYR A 260 -0.65 8.67 -4.60
CA TYR A 260 -0.17 9.20 -3.33
C TYR A 260 1.29 9.69 -3.40
N SER A 261 2.16 8.94 -4.09
CA SER A 261 3.57 9.31 -4.22
C SER A 261 3.80 10.59 -5.01
N PHE A 262 2.87 10.98 -5.90
CA PHE A 262 2.91 12.24 -6.65
C PHE A 262 2.43 13.45 -5.86
N LEU A 263 1.84 13.27 -4.68
CA LEU A 263 1.37 14.41 -3.89
C LEU A 263 2.52 15.32 -3.47
N PRO A 264 2.38 16.63 -3.66
CA PRO A 264 3.43 17.58 -3.31
C PRO A 264 3.64 17.70 -1.79
N LYS A 265 2.58 17.46 -1.01
CA LYS A 265 2.62 17.46 0.45
C LYS A 265 2.04 16.17 0.98
N LYS A 266 2.82 15.46 1.80
CA LYS A 266 2.44 14.22 2.47
C LYS A 266 2.30 14.45 3.97
N PRO A 267 1.49 13.64 4.69
CA PRO A 267 1.54 13.59 6.15
C PRO A 267 2.98 13.29 6.59
N SER A 268 3.59 14.16 7.35
CA SER A 268 4.99 14.05 7.77
C SER A 268 5.18 14.44 9.23
N ILE A 269 6.27 13.97 9.82
CA ILE A 269 6.66 14.36 11.16
C ILE A 269 7.52 15.61 11.05
N GLN A 270 7.06 16.72 11.61
CA GLN A 270 7.94 17.86 11.86
C GLN A 270 8.82 17.52 13.08
N LEU A 271 10.03 17.09 12.81
CA LEU A 271 11.09 17.07 13.81
C LEU A 271 11.51 18.53 13.93
N GLY A 272 11.20 19.16 15.08
CA GLY A 272 11.69 20.52 15.34
C GLY A 272 13.21 20.58 15.11
N THR A 273 13.72 21.69 14.70
CA THR A 273 15.10 21.96 14.23
C THR A 273 16.24 21.56 15.20
N THR A 274 15.94 20.91 16.31
CA THR A 274 16.89 20.62 17.40
C THR A 274 17.35 19.15 17.47
N ILE A 275 16.86 18.26 16.59
CA ILE A 275 17.23 16.83 16.66
C ILE A 275 17.63 16.38 15.27
N SER A 276 18.95 16.37 15.00
CA SER A 276 19.48 15.81 13.76
C SER A 276 19.38 14.26 13.79
N ALA A 277 19.24 13.62 12.64
CA ALA A 277 19.20 12.16 12.53
C ALA A 277 20.46 11.48 13.13
N LEU A 278 21.57 12.20 13.22
CA LEU A 278 22.84 11.74 13.80
C LEU A 278 22.76 11.54 15.33
N ASP A 279 21.85 12.20 16.03
CA ASP A 279 21.66 12.02 17.48
C ASP A 279 20.97 10.70 17.83
N TYR A 280 20.48 9.95 16.83
CA TYR A 280 19.77 8.69 17.03
C TYR A 280 20.63 7.44 16.81
N VAL A 281 21.89 7.60 16.37
CA VAL A 281 22.81 6.47 16.03
C VAL A 281 23.83 6.20 17.14
N LYS A 282 23.79 6.95 18.25
CA LYS A 282 24.64 6.68 19.43
C LYS A 282 23.97 5.81 20.46
#